data_864ef40d3fc89ef66955c8d9bf6839fe
#
_entry.id   864ef40d3fc89ef66955c8d9bf6839fe
#
_cell.length_a   1.000
_cell.length_b   1.000
_cell.length_c   1.000
_cell.angle_alpha   90.00
_cell.angle_beta   90.00
_cell.angle_gamma   90.00
#
_symmetry.space_group_name_H-M   'P 1'
#
loop_
_entity.id
_entity.type
_entity.pdbx_description
1 polymer ?
#
loop_
_entity_poly.entity_id
_entity_poly.type
_entity_poly.pdbx_seq_one_letter_code
_entity_poly.pdbx_strand_id
1 'polypeptide(L)'
;MVSPIEKAKRISSNLPIISFELDKTFSSSKGVSKQKKRGLGEEFWDYKNYNFGDSIRNIDWKKSAKMEDYVIKYNEVENSKRIWIWKDSSVSMNYKFYKNTESKLERATILSIILLDIFLRSGEKVGIVGSKIGIKNGNESFLDLSSAIL
;
A
#
# COMPACT_ATOMS: atom_id res chain seq x y z
N MET A 1 15.28 15.72 -23.55
CA MET A 1 15.14 14.34 -23.00
C MET A 1 14.01 14.35 -22.00
N VAL A 2 13.07 13.43 -22.11
CA VAL A 2 11.96 13.28 -21.14
C VAL A 2 12.54 12.72 -19.85
N SER A 3 12.19 13.30 -18.70
CA SER A 3 12.63 12.85 -17.39
C SER A 3 12.18 11.38 -17.14
N PRO A 4 12.99 10.54 -16.47
CA PRO A 4 12.56 9.20 -16.06
C PRO A 4 11.24 9.18 -15.28
N ILE A 5 11.01 10.21 -14.45
CA ILE A 5 9.77 10.36 -13.67
C ILE A 5 8.57 10.62 -14.59
N GLU A 6 8.70 11.54 -15.56
CA GLU A 6 7.62 11.83 -16.51
C GLU A 6 7.30 10.63 -17.38
N LYS A 7 8.34 9.91 -17.86
CA LYS A 7 8.17 8.69 -18.64
C LYS A 7 7.44 7.62 -17.83
N ALA A 8 7.87 7.39 -16.60
CA ALA A 8 7.23 6.44 -15.70
C ALA A 8 5.77 6.81 -15.43
N LYS A 9 5.48 8.09 -15.11
CA LYS A 9 4.13 8.57 -14.82
C LYS A 9 3.18 8.38 -16.01
N ARG A 10 3.65 8.66 -17.23
CA ARG A 10 2.86 8.45 -18.46
C ARG A 10 2.52 6.97 -18.69
N ILE A 11 3.43 6.06 -18.34
CA ILE A 11 3.18 4.62 -18.47
C ILE A 11 2.23 4.15 -17.37
N SER A 12 2.50 4.53 -16.12
CA SER A 12 1.73 4.07 -14.97
C SER A 12 0.27 4.55 -14.98
N SER A 13 0.00 5.75 -15.54
CA SER A 13 -1.37 6.27 -15.67
C SER A 13 -2.28 5.41 -16.56
N ASN A 14 -1.70 4.66 -17.50
CA ASN A 14 -2.41 3.73 -18.36
C ASN A 14 -2.54 2.32 -17.77
N LEU A 15 -1.91 2.04 -16.64
CA LEU A 15 -1.98 0.75 -15.97
C LEU A 15 -3.11 0.74 -14.93
N PRO A 16 -3.84 -0.38 -14.81
CA PRO A 16 -4.85 -0.54 -13.79
C PRO A 16 -4.23 -0.53 -12.39
N ILE A 17 -5.03 -0.21 -11.38
CA ILE A 17 -4.66 -0.40 -9.98
C ILE A 17 -4.50 -1.90 -9.74
N ILE A 18 -3.34 -2.32 -9.25
CA ILE A 18 -3.07 -3.72 -8.95
C ILE A 18 -3.34 -3.94 -7.46
N SER A 19 -4.42 -4.66 -7.15
CA SER A 19 -4.63 -5.16 -5.80
C SER A 19 -3.79 -6.43 -5.62
N PHE A 20 -2.73 -6.34 -4.81
CA PHE A 20 -1.98 -7.53 -4.44
C PHE A 20 -2.71 -8.25 -3.30
N GLU A 21 -3.48 -9.26 -3.63
CA GLU A 21 -3.81 -10.28 -2.67
C GLU A 21 -2.54 -11.15 -2.49
N LEU A 22 -1.79 -10.91 -1.43
CA LEU A 22 -0.78 -11.88 -1.01
C LEU A 22 -1.53 -13.16 -0.66
N ASP A 23 -1.39 -14.17 -1.51
CA ASP A 23 -1.83 -15.51 -1.19
C ASP A 23 -1.28 -15.89 0.18
N LYS A 24 -2.19 -16.19 1.10
CA LYS A 24 -1.89 -16.50 2.50
C LYS A 24 -1.09 -17.79 2.70
N THR A 25 -0.58 -18.38 1.63
CA THR A 25 0.23 -19.60 1.64
C THR A 25 1.58 -19.44 2.33
N PHE A 26 2.09 -18.22 2.50
CA PHE A 26 3.36 -18.00 3.21
C PHE A 26 3.22 -17.74 4.73
N SER A 27 2.04 -17.59 5.26
CA SER A 27 1.79 -17.64 6.71
C SER A 27 1.15 -18.97 7.07
N SER A 28 1.77 -20.07 6.64
CA SER A 28 1.36 -21.40 7.02
C SER A 28 1.79 -21.69 8.44
N SER A 29 0.97 -21.34 9.36
CA SER A 29 0.67 -22.22 10.48
C SER A 29 -0.75 -21.97 10.94
N LYS A 30 -1.59 -22.97 10.62
CA LYS A 30 -2.92 -23.22 11.16
C LYS A 30 -4.04 -22.21 10.89
N GLY A 31 -4.85 -22.54 9.90
CA GLY A 31 -6.30 -22.42 9.99
C GLY A 31 -6.90 -21.08 10.37
N VAL A 32 -6.52 -19.98 9.70
CA VAL A 32 -7.23 -18.71 9.90
C VAL A 32 -7.94 -18.37 8.58
N SER A 33 -9.21 -18.68 8.54
CA SER A 33 -10.23 -18.15 7.66
C SER A 33 -9.97 -16.64 7.40
N LYS A 34 -10.44 -16.14 6.24
CA LYS A 34 -10.47 -14.69 5.89
C LYS A 34 -11.03 -13.85 7.04
N GLN A 35 -10.24 -13.62 8.07
CA GLN A 35 -10.59 -12.65 9.10
C GLN A 35 -10.12 -11.29 8.60
N LYS A 36 -11.02 -10.59 7.93
CA LYS A 36 -10.98 -9.15 7.90
C LYS A 36 -10.81 -8.71 9.36
N LYS A 37 -9.73 -8.03 9.69
CA LYS A 37 -9.50 -7.63 11.08
C LYS A 37 -10.51 -6.54 11.45
N ARG A 38 -11.34 -6.82 12.43
CA ARG A 38 -12.22 -5.85 13.08
C ARG A 38 -11.37 -4.82 13.82
N GLY A 39 -11.64 -3.53 13.69
CA GLY A 39 -10.90 -2.50 14.39
C GLY A 39 -11.43 -1.07 14.17
N LEU A 40 -10.57 -0.09 14.45
CA LEU A 40 -10.88 1.34 14.39
C LEU A 40 -10.55 1.90 12.98
N GLY A 41 -11.21 1.40 11.93
CA GLY A 41 -11.13 1.96 10.58
C GLY A 41 -12.20 3.03 10.34
N GLU A 42 -12.19 3.65 9.15
CA GLU A 42 -13.16 4.67 8.78
C GLU A 42 -14.44 4.09 8.18
N GLU A 43 -14.36 2.95 7.49
CA GLU A 43 -15.53 2.31 6.90
C GLU A 43 -16.28 1.43 7.89
N PHE A 44 -17.61 1.55 7.87
CA PHE A 44 -18.50 0.72 8.67
C PHE A 44 -18.45 -0.73 8.19
N TRP A 45 -18.22 -1.65 9.15
CA TRP A 45 -18.24 -3.07 8.86
C TRP A 45 -19.51 -3.75 9.32
N ASP A 46 -19.74 -3.73 10.65
CA ASP A 46 -20.83 -4.47 11.30
C ASP A 46 -21.08 -3.95 12.71
N TYR A 47 -22.19 -4.42 13.31
CA TYR A 47 -22.53 -4.19 14.71
C TYR A 47 -22.31 -5.46 15.53
N LYS A 48 -21.82 -5.31 16.74
CA LYS A 48 -21.66 -6.38 17.72
C LYS A 48 -22.37 -5.97 19.02
N ASN A 49 -22.97 -6.91 19.70
CA ASN A 49 -23.47 -6.67 21.05
C ASN A 49 -22.31 -6.32 21.99
N TYR A 50 -22.52 -5.35 22.84
CA TYR A 50 -21.56 -4.93 23.86
C TYR A 50 -21.28 -6.08 24.81
N ASN A 51 -20.00 -6.38 25.07
CA ASN A 51 -19.59 -7.28 26.13
C ASN A 51 -18.78 -6.54 27.17
N PHE A 52 -18.79 -7.03 28.41
CA PHE A 52 -17.99 -6.47 29.48
C PHE A 52 -16.50 -6.46 29.09
N GLY A 53 -15.86 -5.29 29.13
CA GLY A 53 -14.47 -5.07 28.69
C GLY A 53 -14.34 -4.35 27.34
N ASP A 54 -15.41 -4.23 26.57
CA ASP A 54 -15.41 -3.42 25.33
C ASP A 54 -15.43 -1.92 25.69
N SER A 55 -14.88 -1.07 24.81
CA SER A 55 -14.87 0.38 25.03
C SER A 55 -16.26 0.99 24.85
N ILE A 56 -16.76 1.65 25.88
CA ILE A 56 -18.04 2.36 25.90
C ILE A 56 -18.12 3.45 24.81
N ARG A 57 -16.97 4.02 24.41
CA ARG A 57 -16.90 5.05 23.37
C ARG A 57 -17.34 4.57 21.99
N ASN A 58 -17.32 3.27 21.75
CA ASN A 58 -17.67 2.66 20.47
C ASN A 58 -19.15 2.25 20.41
N ILE A 59 -19.93 2.51 21.46
CA ILE A 59 -21.37 2.20 21.49
C ILE A 59 -22.11 3.16 20.56
N ASP A 60 -22.90 2.59 19.65
CA ASP A 60 -23.87 3.34 18.86
C ASP A 60 -25.17 3.51 19.66
N TRP A 61 -25.26 4.59 20.42
CA TRP A 61 -26.39 4.88 21.28
C TRP A 61 -27.73 4.97 20.52
N LYS A 62 -27.69 5.49 19.28
CA LYS A 62 -28.89 5.64 18.45
C LYS A 62 -29.45 4.30 18.01
N LYS A 63 -28.58 3.36 17.66
CA LYS A 63 -28.98 2.01 17.27
C LYS A 63 -29.33 1.16 18.49
N SER A 64 -28.56 1.26 19.56
CA SER A 64 -28.82 0.57 20.83
C SER A 64 -30.22 0.88 21.38
N ALA A 65 -30.64 2.15 21.31
CA ALA A 65 -31.98 2.56 21.75
C ALA A 65 -33.13 1.94 20.91
N LYS A 66 -32.84 1.49 19.68
CA LYS A 66 -33.82 0.82 18.81
C LYS A 66 -33.85 -0.69 18.95
N MET A 67 -32.75 -1.29 19.44
CA MET A 67 -32.60 -2.75 19.52
C MET A 67 -32.75 -3.32 20.92
N GLU A 68 -33.01 -2.47 21.93
CA GLU A 68 -33.07 -2.81 23.36
C GLU A 68 -31.79 -3.45 23.93
N ASP A 69 -30.70 -3.49 23.11
CA ASP A 69 -29.39 -4.02 23.46
C ASP A 69 -28.30 -2.99 23.16
N TYR A 70 -27.22 -3.00 23.95
CA TYR A 70 -26.06 -2.14 23.65
C TYR A 70 -25.27 -2.73 22.48
N VAL A 71 -25.18 -1.99 21.38
CA VAL A 71 -24.44 -2.41 20.19
C VAL A 71 -23.23 -1.50 19.93
N ILE A 72 -22.12 -2.12 19.60
CA ILE A 72 -20.88 -1.45 19.24
C ILE A 72 -20.75 -1.40 17.74
N LYS A 73 -20.39 -0.23 17.22
CA LYS A 73 -20.02 -0.05 15.84
C LYS A 73 -18.59 -0.56 15.60
N TYR A 74 -18.45 -1.56 14.77
CA TYR A 74 -17.15 -2.02 14.26
C TYR A 74 -16.90 -1.44 12.87
N ASN A 75 -15.72 -0.86 12.71
CA ASN A 75 -15.26 -0.37 11.42
C ASN A 75 -14.25 -1.34 10.82
N GLU A 76 -14.17 -1.38 9.49
CA GLU A 76 -13.12 -2.14 8.79
C GLU A 76 -11.77 -1.45 9.00
N VAL A 77 -10.77 -2.20 9.45
CA VAL A 77 -9.39 -1.70 9.47
C VAL A 77 -8.80 -1.94 8.09
N GLU A 78 -8.63 -0.89 7.31
CA GLU A 78 -7.79 -0.95 6.13
C GLU A 78 -6.34 -1.26 6.55
N ASN A 79 -5.92 -2.48 6.34
CA ASN A 79 -4.53 -2.88 6.53
C ASN A 79 -3.73 -2.52 5.27
N SER A 80 -3.38 -1.24 5.11
CA SER A 80 -2.40 -0.87 4.09
C SER A 80 -1.10 -1.67 4.31
N LYS A 81 -0.66 -2.36 3.27
CA LYS A 81 0.58 -3.14 3.32
C LYS A 81 1.78 -2.20 3.32
N ARG A 82 2.87 -2.66 3.91
CA ARG A 82 4.16 -1.96 3.85
C ARG A 82 5.00 -2.59 2.75
N ILE A 83 5.26 -1.83 1.69
CA ILE A 83 6.00 -2.28 0.51
C ILE A 83 7.34 -1.59 0.49
N TRP A 84 8.40 -2.36 0.33
CA TRP A 84 9.74 -1.83 0.19
C TRP A 84 10.24 -2.06 -1.23
N ILE A 85 10.64 -0.99 -1.90
CA ILE A 85 11.25 -1.05 -3.23
C ILE A 85 12.77 -0.97 -3.05
N TRP A 86 13.45 -1.97 -3.61
CA TRP A 86 14.90 -1.99 -3.72
C TRP A 86 15.30 -2.06 -5.19
N LYS A 87 16.30 -1.28 -5.55
CA LYS A 87 16.86 -1.24 -6.91
C LYS A 87 18.36 -1.46 -6.83
N ASP A 88 18.87 -2.40 -7.60
CA ASP A 88 20.31 -2.55 -7.77
C ASP A 88 20.88 -1.36 -8.56
N SER A 89 21.88 -0.69 -7.98
CA SER A 89 22.58 0.44 -8.58
C SER A 89 24.07 0.13 -8.80
N SER A 90 24.46 -1.15 -8.84
CA SER A 90 25.81 -1.59 -9.10
C SER A 90 26.28 -1.22 -10.53
N VAL A 91 27.59 -1.19 -10.72
CA VAL A 91 28.19 -0.86 -12.03
C VAL A 91 27.73 -1.80 -13.15
N SER A 92 27.41 -3.06 -12.83
CA SER A 92 26.90 -4.05 -13.77
C SER A 92 25.56 -3.66 -14.40
N MET A 93 24.79 -2.79 -13.73
CA MET A 93 23.51 -2.27 -14.22
C MET A 93 23.67 -1.21 -15.32
N ASN A 94 24.87 -0.68 -15.53
CA ASN A 94 25.14 0.28 -16.63
C ASN A 94 25.20 -0.38 -18.01
N TYR A 95 25.03 -1.70 -18.09
CA TYR A 95 25.05 -2.43 -19.35
C TYR A 95 23.92 -1.99 -20.29
N LYS A 96 24.29 -1.77 -21.57
CA LYS A 96 23.38 -1.50 -22.68
C LYS A 96 23.55 -2.57 -23.75
N PHE A 97 22.44 -3.13 -24.22
CA PHE A 97 22.49 -4.14 -25.29
C PHE A 97 22.86 -3.52 -26.65
N TYR A 98 22.28 -2.35 -26.95
CA TYR A 98 22.63 -1.52 -28.10
C TYR A 98 22.99 -0.11 -27.64
N LYS A 99 23.87 0.59 -28.42
CA LYS A 99 24.32 1.96 -28.09
C LYS A 99 23.16 2.98 -27.90
N ASN A 100 22.07 2.79 -28.64
CA ASN A 100 20.92 3.70 -28.63
C ASN A 100 19.77 3.23 -27.72
N THR A 101 19.99 2.21 -26.88
CA THR A 101 18.97 1.74 -25.95
C THR A 101 19.26 2.21 -24.52
N GLU A 102 18.23 2.18 -23.70
CA GLU A 102 18.36 2.43 -22.27
C GLU A 102 19.22 1.34 -21.61
N SER A 103 20.02 1.72 -20.62
CA SER A 103 20.75 0.78 -19.77
C SER A 103 19.78 -0.01 -18.89
N LYS A 104 20.27 -1.13 -18.33
CA LYS A 104 19.50 -1.85 -17.31
C LYS A 104 19.13 -0.97 -16.13
N LEU A 105 20.05 -0.08 -15.69
CA LEU A 105 19.81 0.85 -14.60
C LEU A 105 18.67 1.82 -14.92
N GLU A 106 18.68 2.42 -16.11
CA GLU A 106 17.61 3.33 -16.55
C GLU A 106 16.25 2.63 -16.59
N ARG A 107 16.19 1.40 -17.13
CA ARG A 107 14.96 0.60 -17.14
C ARG A 107 14.49 0.22 -15.75
N ALA A 108 15.42 -0.22 -14.88
CA ALA A 108 15.10 -0.56 -13.50
C ALA A 108 14.55 0.66 -12.74
N THR A 109 15.13 1.85 -12.96
CA THR A 109 14.67 3.10 -12.38
C THR A 109 13.23 3.42 -12.82
N ILE A 110 12.96 3.36 -14.12
CA ILE A 110 11.61 3.62 -14.66
C ILE A 110 10.59 2.61 -14.09
N LEU A 111 10.94 1.31 -14.08
CA LEU A 111 10.06 0.28 -13.53
C LEU A 111 9.80 0.47 -12.04
N SER A 112 10.81 0.83 -11.26
CA SER A 112 10.66 1.10 -9.83
C SER A 112 9.72 2.29 -9.58
N ILE A 113 9.79 3.35 -10.39
CA ILE A 113 8.91 4.50 -10.27
C ILE A 113 7.47 4.16 -10.72
N ILE A 114 7.30 3.31 -11.74
CA ILE A 114 5.98 2.80 -12.14
C ILE A 114 5.33 2.01 -11.00
N LEU A 115 6.07 1.08 -10.39
CA LEU A 115 5.58 0.30 -9.25
C LEU A 115 5.24 1.18 -8.05
N LEU A 116 6.09 2.18 -7.76
CA LEU A 116 5.83 3.17 -6.72
C LEU A 116 4.48 3.87 -6.94
N ASP A 117 4.22 4.37 -8.16
CA ASP A 117 2.97 5.06 -8.47
C ASP A 117 1.74 4.13 -8.33
N ILE A 118 1.86 2.89 -8.79
CA ILE A 118 0.78 1.90 -8.68
C ILE A 118 0.46 1.61 -7.21
N PHE A 119 1.47 1.37 -6.37
CA PHE A 119 1.26 1.06 -4.96
C PHE A 119 0.69 2.25 -4.17
N LEU A 120 1.16 3.47 -4.43
CA LEU A 120 0.61 4.67 -3.80
C LEU A 120 -0.85 4.89 -4.19
N ARG A 121 -1.22 4.68 -5.47
CA ARG A 121 -2.62 4.73 -5.93
C ARG A 121 -3.49 3.63 -5.34
N SER A 122 -2.90 2.49 -4.99
CA SER A 122 -3.59 1.39 -4.30
C SER A 122 -3.75 1.63 -2.78
N GLY A 123 -3.32 2.79 -2.26
CA GLY A 123 -3.40 3.11 -0.83
C GLY A 123 -2.35 2.43 0.03
N GLU A 124 -1.37 1.77 -0.56
CA GLU A 124 -0.34 1.05 0.17
C GLU A 124 0.75 2.01 0.70
N LYS A 125 1.43 1.59 1.78
CA LYS A 125 2.56 2.31 2.35
C LYS A 125 3.85 1.88 1.68
N VAL A 126 4.59 2.83 1.07
CA VAL A 126 5.80 2.51 0.30
C VAL A 126 7.03 3.16 0.93
N GLY A 127 8.11 2.40 0.98
CA GLY A 127 9.44 2.86 1.37
C GLY A 127 10.49 2.43 0.34
N ILE A 128 11.57 3.20 0.25
CA ILE A 128 12.71 2.92 -0.63
C ILE A 128 13.87 2.44 0.24
N VAL A 129 14.36 1.25 -0.04
CA VAL A 129 15.50 0.66 0.69
C VAL A 129 16.77 1.47 0.44
N GLY A 130 17.46 1.85 1.51
CA GLY A 130 18.66 2.69 1.43
C GLY A 130 18.39 4.20 1.37
N SER A 131 17.13 4.62 1.29
CA SER A 131 16.76 6.04 1.38
C SER A 131 16.67 6.51 2.83
N LYS A 132 16.96 7.80 3.05
CA LYS A 132 16.69 8.48 4.34
C LYS A 132 15.21 8.84 4.50
N ILE A 133 14.42 8.73 3.44
CA ILE A 133 12.98 8.99 3.45
C ILE A 133 12.30 7.76 4.05
N GLY A 134 11.50 7.97 5.10
CA GLY A 134 10.72 6.91 5.73
C GLY A 134 9.60 6.38 4.82
N ILE A 135 8.89 5.37 5.30
CA ILE A 135 7.70 4.86 4.64
C ILE A 135 6.64 5.96 4.58
N LYS A 136 6.08 6.17 3.39
CA LYS A 136 5.00 7.14 3.13
C LYS A 136 3.83 6.46 2.42
N ASN A 137 2.67 7.10 2.45
CA ASN A 137 1.47 6.73 1.70
C ASN A 137 0.89 7.98 1.03
N GLY A 138 -0.08 7.77 0.16
CA GLY A 138 -0.75 8.86 -0.55
C GLY A 138 0.01 9.38 -1.78
N ASN A 139 -0.73 9.88 -2.74
CA ASN A 139 -0.18 10.33 -4.03
C ASN A 139 0.73 11.56 -3.90
N GLU A 140 0.57 12.37 -2.85
CA GLU A 140 1.42 13.52 -2.54
C GLU A 140 2.87 13.12 -2.26
N SER A 141 3.09 11.89 -1.79
CA SER A 141 4.44 11.37 -1.50
C SER A 141 5.20 10.88 -2.73
N PHE A 142 4.56 10.87 -3.91
CA PHE A 142 5.14 10.34 -5.14
C PHE A 142 6.44 11.03 -5.55
N LEU A 143 6.48 12.36 -5.52
CA LEU A 143 7.68 13.13 -5.94
C LEU A 143 8.86 12.89 -4.99
N ASP A 144 8.62 12.89 -3.69
CA ASP A 144 9.66 12.65 -2.69
C ASP A 144 10.28 11.26 -2.86
N LEU A 145 9.42 10.23 -2.94
CA LEU A 145 9.87 8.84 -3.07
C LEU A 145 10.50 8.57 -4.44
N SER A 146 9.99 9.16 -5.52
CA SER A 146 10.57 8.99 -6.85
C SER A 146 11.95 9.64 -6.97
N SER A 147 12.19 10.77 -6.28
CA SER A 147 13.52 11.38 -6.21
C SER A 147 14.53 10.52 -5.47
N ALA A 148 14.08 9.71 -4.50
CA ALA A 148 14.93 8.77 -3.78
C ALA A 148 15.29 7.51 -4.60
N ILE A 149 14.58 7.24 -5.69
CA ILE A 149 14.88 6.14 -6.62
C ILE A 149 15.93 6.56 -7.66
N LEU A 150 16.02 7.85 -7.99
CA LEU A 150 16.98 8.38 -8.98
C LEU A 150 18.42 8.25 -8.49
#